data_1a500ec05c6a9db31a0a48c40f649351
#
_entry.id   1a500ec05c6a9db31a0a48c40f649351
#
_cell.length_a   1.000
_cell.length_b   1.000
_cell.length_c   1.000
_cell.angle_alpha   90.00
_cell.angle_beta   90.00
_cell.angle_gamma   90.00
#
_symmetry.space_group_name_H-M   'P 1'
#
loop_
_entity.id
_entity.type
_entity.pdbx_description
1 polymer ?
#
loop_
_entity_poly.entity_id
_entity_poly.type
_entity_poly.pdbx_seq_one_letter_code
_entity_poly.pdbx_strand_id
1 'polypeptide(L)'
;MKTFNFTHALGAVLIGVALIGSTLVRADAKDYEFQLVQKETKKGAGAIVAVRLVDKRTGKPVPDAVIFAKRIDMAPDNMPTMTAPLEQLPSTDPGVYRFKTNLMMEGGWQLSLGAKVQGETGTVESKLVIKAIP
;
A
#
# COMPACT_ATOMS: atom_id res chain seq x y z
N MET A 1 52.89 -12.66 -17.94
CA MET A 1 52.49 -12.62 -17.87
C MET A 1 51.98 -12.25 -17.47
N LYS A 2 51.68 -12.05 -17.33
CA LYS A 2 51.27 -11.72 -17.00
C LYS A 2 50.67 -11.10 -16.68
N THR A 3 50.56 -10.83 -16.60
CA THR A 3 50.00 -10.30 -16.39
C THR A 3 49.39 -9.70 -16.26
N PHE A 4 49.17 -9.58 -16.39
CA PHE A 4 48.58 -8.97 -16.29
C PHE A 4 47.82 -8.73 -15.92
N ASN A 5 47.99 -8.67 -15.95
CA ASN A 5 47.33 -8.54 -15.61
C ASN A 5 46.73 -8.13 -15.13
N PHE A 6 46.47 -7.91 -15.12
CA PHE A 6 45.86 -7.57 -14.71
C PHE A 6 45.12 -7.07 -14.26
N THR A 7 45.39 -6.79 -14.44
CA THR A 7 44.75 -6.47 -14.06
C THR A 7 44.00 -5.91 -13.92
N HIS A 8 43.78 -5.80 -14.20
CA HIS A 8 42.99 -5.38 -14.11
C HIS A 8 42.14 -5.23 -13.74
N ALA A 9 42.05 -5.07 -13.70
CA ALA A 9 41.22 -5.29 -13.44
C ALA A 9 40.64 -4.98 -12.90
N LEU A 10 40.73 -4.48 -12.65
CA LEU A 10 40.07 -4.19 -12.13
C LEU A 10 39.34 -3.63 -11.83
N GLY A 11 39.37 -3.27 -12.02
CA GLY A 11 38.72 -2.89 -11.81
C GLY A 11 37.89 -2.45 -11.67
N ALA A 12 37.84 -2.16 -11.87
CA ALA A 12 36.98 -1.94 -11.84
C ALA A 12 36.17 -2.03 -11.39
N VAL A 13 36.20 -1.95 -11.20
CA VAL A 13 35.45 -2.22 -10.87
C VAL A 13 34.90 -1.83 -10.19
N LEU A 14 35.16 -1.38 -9.93
CA LEU A 14 34.66 -1.13 -9.39
C LEU A 14 34.09 -0.50 -9.17
N ILE A 15 34.44 -0.32 -9.31
CA ILE A 15 33.92 0.32 -9.14
C ILE A 15 32.88 0.83 -9.20
N GLY A 16 33.00 1.38 -9.38
CA GLY A 16 31.86 2.11 -9.56
C GLY A 16 30.67 1.52 -8.97
N VAL A 17 30.79 0.65 -8.58
CA VAL A 17 29.79 -0.04 -8.07
C VAL A 17 29.15 0.49 -6.89
N ALA A 18 29.90 1.04 -6.07
CA ALA A 18 29.40 1.48 -4.84
C ALA A 18 28.41 2.57 -4.97
N LEU A 19 28.63 3.49 -5.80
CA LEU A 19 27.75 4.55 -5.89
C LEU A 19 26.46 4.19 -6.43
N ILE A 20 26.39 3.25 -7.20
CA ILE A 20 25.19 2.82 -7.70
C ILE A 20 24.33 2.31 -6.61
N GLY A 21 24.94 1.77 -5.62
CA GLY A 21 24.21 1.21 -4.54
C GLY A 21 23.32 2.19 -3.85
N SER A 22 23.70 3.43 -3.80
CA SER A 22 22.90 4.37 -3.08
C SER A 22 21.54 4.57 -3.71
N THR A 23 21.44 4.49 -5.00
CA THR A 23 20.15 4.66 -5.61
C THR A 23 19.30 3.41 -5.44
N LEU A 24 19.94 2.30 -5.27
CA LEU A 24 19.19 1.07 -5.14
C LEU A 24 18.53 0.91 -3.78
N VAL A 25 18.96 1.69 -2.81
CA VAL A 25 18.38 1.59 -1.50
C VAL A 25 17.06 2.30 -1.41
N ARG A 26 16.78 3.16 -2.34
CA ARG A 26 15.58 3.94 -2.27
C ARG A 26 14.37 3.07 -2.59
N ALA A 27 13.37 3.09 -1.72
CA ALA A 27 12.14 2.37 -1.95
C ALA A 27 11.28 3.08 -2.99
N ASP A 28 10.46 2.32 -3.67
CA ASP A 28 9.52 2.81 -4.66
C ASP A 28 8.11 2.57 -4.13
N ALA A 29 7.13 3.27 -4.65
CA ALA A 29 5.75 3.09 -4.24
C ALA A 29 5.26 1.65 -4.43
N LYS A 30 5.75 0.96 -5.44
CA LYS A 30 5.35 -0.43 -5.66
C LYS A 30 5.98 -1.41 -4.68
N ASP A 31 6.88 -0.95 -3.82
CA ASP A 31 7.43 -1.78 -2.75
C ASP A 31 6.50 -1.83 -1.55
N TYR A 32 5.38 -1.12 -1.59
CA TYR A 32 4.41 -1.04 -0.52
C TYR A 32 3.07 -1.58 -0.99
N GLU A 33 2.32 -2.16 -0.06
CA GLU A 33 1.07 -2.78 -0.40
C GLU A 33 0.07 -2.61 0.72
N PHE A 34 -1.17 -2.24 0.38
CA PHE A 34 -2.28 -2.30 1.32
C PHE A 34 -2.88 -3.69 1.28
N GLN A 35 -3.20 -4.21 2.44
CA GLN A 35 -3.85 -5.51 2.59
C GLN A 35 -5.08 -5.34 3.45
N LEU A 36 -6.18 -6.01 3.11
CA LEU A 36 -7.36 -5.99 3.96
C LEU A 36 -7.11 -6.79 5.22
N VAL A 37 -7.48 -6.24 6.35
CA VAL A 37 -7.43 -6.97 7.62
C VAL A 37 -8.54 -8.01 7.62
N GLN A 38 -9.72 -7.64 7.11
CA GLN A 38 -10.84 -8.57 6.95
C GLN A 38 -11.44 -8.38 5.57
N LYS A 39 -11.71 -9.49 4.89
CA LYS A 39 -12.26 -9.43 3.54
C LYS A 39 -13.77 -9.34 3.54
N GLU A 40 -14.40 -9.65 4.65
CA GLU A 40 -15.84 -9.58 4.80
C GLU A 40 -16.19 -8.71 5.99
N THR A 41 -17.25 -7.95 5.85
CA THR A 41 -17.71 -7.05 6.90
C THR A 41 -19.23 -7.05 6.91
N LYS A 42 -19.80 -7.05 8.07
CA LYS A 42 -21.25 -7.00 8.18
C LYS A 42 -21.77 -5.70 7.60
N LYS A 43 -22.81 -5.77 6.80
CA LYS A 43 -23.41 -4.55 6.24
C LYS A 43 -24.03 -3.72 7.35
N GLY A 44 -24.20 -2.44 7.09
CA GLY A 44 -24.87 -1.55 8.02
C GLY A 44 -24.17 -0.21 8.14
N ALA A 45 -24.79 0.68 8.88
CA ALA A 45 -24.21 1.96 9.20
C ALA A 45 -23.09 1.76 10.22
N GLY A 46 -22.04 2.56 10.10
CA GLY A 46 -20.95 2.50 11.05
C GLY A 46 -20.05 1.28 10.88
N ALA A 47 -20.04 0.67 9.70
CA ALA A 47 -19.16 -0.44 9.43
C ALA A 47 -17.71 0.02 9.49
N ILE A 48 -16.84 -0.82 10.02
CA ILE A 48 -15.41 -0.51 10.12
C ILE A 48 -14.66 -1.36 9.11
N VAL A 49 -13.86 -0.69 8.28
CA VAL A 49 -12.99 -1.33 7.32
C VAL A 49 -11.56 -1.01 7.70
N ALA A 50 -10.73 -2.01 7.78
CA ALA A 50 -9.34 -1.81 8.17
C ALA A 50 -8.39 -2.40 7.13
N VAL A 51 -7.31 -1.68 6.88
CA VAL A 51 -6.25 -2.11 5.96
C VAL A 51 -4.93 -2.03 6.68
N ARG A 52 -4.00 -2.87 6.26
CA ARG A 52 -2.62 -2.82 6.75
C ARG A 52 -1.73 -2.41 5.59
N LEU A 53 -0.87 -1.45 5.82
CA LEU A 53 0.14 -1.06 4.84
C LEU A 53 1.45 -1.72 5.23
N VAL A 54 2.03 -2.46 4.32
CA VAL A 54 3.29 -3.16 4.57
C VAL A 54 4.34 -2.81 3.53
N ASP A 55 5.58 -2.86 3.95
CA ASP A 55 6.73 -2.79 3.06
C ASP A 55 6.98 -4.22 2.60
N LYS A 56 6.80 -4.49 1.32
CA LYS A 56 6.92 -5.85 0.80
C LYS A 56 8.33 -6.40 0.87
N ARG A 57 9.33 -5.53 0.95
CA ARG A 57 10.71 -5.97 1.03
C ARG A 57 11.05 -6.58 2.39
N THR A 58 10.39 -6.12 3.44
CA THR A 58 10.70 -6.55 4.80
C THR A 58 9.52 -7.22 5.49
N GLY A 59 8.31 -7.03 4.97
CA GLY A 59 7.10 -7.51 5.63
C GLY A 59 6.67 -6.66 6.81
N LYS A 60 7.34 -5.55 7.06
CA LYS A 60 7.04 -4.73 8.23
C LYS A 60 5.91 -3.76 7.97
N PRO A 61 5.11 -3.47 9.00
CA PRO A 61 4.05 -2.48 8.86
C PRO A 61 4.65 -1.09 8.68
N VAL A 62 3.93 -0.24 7.97
CA VAL A 62 4.33 1.12 7.69
C VAL A 62 3.37 2.06 8.43
N PRO A 63 3.77 2.56 9.59
CA PRO A 63 2.96 3.56 10.31
C PRO A 63 3.13 4.91 9.63
N ASP A 64 2.53 5.90 9.91
CA ASP A 64 2.79 7.28 9.49
C ASP A 64 2.65 7.55 8.01
N ALA A 65 1.98 6.69 7.25
CA ALA A 65 1.63 7.04 5.89
C ALA A 65 0.44 8.00 5.91
N VAL A 66 0.41 8.91 4.95
CA VAL A 66 -0.68 9.86 4.83
C VAL A 66 -1.61 9.39 3.71
N ILE A 67 -2.83 9.06 4.05
CA ILE A 67 -3.84 8.66 3.07
C ILE A 67 -4.51 9.93 2.59
N PHE A 68 -4.22 10.32 1.35
CA PHE A 68 -4.72 11.56 0.78
C PHE A 68 -5.91 11.36 -0.14
N ALA A 69 -6.18 10.13 -0.54
CA ALA A 69 -7.32 9.82 -1.40
C ALA A 69 -7.97 8.54 -0.90
N LYS A 70 -9.28 8.57 -0.80
CA LYS A 70 -10.05 7.41 -0.36
C LYS A 70 -11.44 7.47 -0.97
N ARG A 71 -11.92 6.30 -1.41
CA ARG A 71 -13.24 6.17 -2.00
C ARG A 71 -13.71 4.74 -1.83
N ILE A 72 -14.98 4.54 -1.58
CA ILE A 72 -15.56 3.21 -1.56
C ILE A 72 -16.84 3.21 -2.40
N ASP A 73 -16.97 2.24 -3.28
CA ASP A 73 -18.12 2.12 -4.16
C ASP A 73 -18.39 0.66 -4.52
N MET A 74 -19.51 0.42 -5.18
CA MET A 74 -19.94 -0.93 -5.55
C MET A 74 -19.56 -1.27 -7.00
N ALA A 75 -18.41 -0.81 -7.48
CA ALA A 75 -17.94 -1.18 -8.81
C ALA A 75 -17.88 -2.70 -9.04
N PRO A 76 -17.48 -3.52 -8.08
CA PRO A 76 -17.48 -4.97 -8.31
C PRO A 76 -18.85 -5.54 -8.68
N ASP A 77 -19.92 -4.89 -8.25
CA ASP A 77 -21.29 -5.30 -8.58
C ASP A 77 -21.88 -4.44 -9.68
N ASN A 78 -21.03 -3.84 -10.51
CA ASN A 78 -21.43 -3.00 -11.64
C ASN A 78 -22.22 -1.74 -11.23
N MET A 79 -21.99 -1.27 -10.03
CA MET A 79 -22.65 -0.06 -9.54
C MET A 79 -21.63 0.94 -9.01
N PRO A 80 -20.76 1.49 -9.88
CA PRO A 80 -19.69 2.39 -9.43
C PRO A 80 -20.19 3.72 -8.89
N THR A 81 -21.43 4.07 -9.15
CA THR A 81 -22.00 5.31 -8.60
C THR A 81 -22.57 5.13 -7.20
N MET A 82 -22.70 3.88 -6.76
CA MET A 82 -23.10 3.62 -5.37
C MET A 82 -21.90 3.78 -4.49
N THR A 83 -21.81 4.92 -3.83
CA THR A 83 -20.67 5.24 -2.95
C THR A 83 -21.13 5.35 -1.52
N ALA A 84 -20.18 5.33 -0.60
CA ALA A 84 -20.45 5.56 0.80
C ALA A 84 -19.39 6.52 1.36
N PRO A 85 -19.70 7.22 2.43
CA PRO A 85 -18.70 8.09 3.04
C PRO A 85 -17.61 7.26 3.72
N LEU A 86 -16.44 7.82 3.80
CA LEU A 86 -15.31 7.19 4.52
C LEU A 86 -14.75 8.21 5.50
N GLU A 87 -14.68 7.82 6.75
CA GLU A 87 -14.06 8.63 7.78
C GLU A 87 -12.88 7.86 8.34
N GLN A 88 -11.69 8.41 8.22
CA GLN A 88 -10.51 7.76 8.78
C GLN A 88 -10.51 7.90 10.29
N LEU A 89 -10.35 6.80 10.98
CA LEU A 89 -10.35 6.77 12.44
C LEU A 89 -8.90 6.68 12.93
N PRO A 90 -8.65 7.10 14.17
CA PRO A 90 -7.34 6.88 14.77
C PRO A 90 -7.06 5.38 14.84
N SER A 91 -5.81 5.01 14.62
CA SER A 91 -5.40 3.62 14.69
C SER A 91 -4.58 3.39 15.94
N THR A 92 -4.79 2.24 16.56
CA THR A 92 -4.00 1.85 17.72
C THR A 92 -2.88 0.91 17.35
N ASP A 93 -2.94 0.32 16.16
CA ASP A 93 -1.92 -0.64 15.71
C ASP A 93 -1.06 -0.01 14.63
N PRO A 94 0.27 -0.08 14.74
CA PRO A 94 1.15 0.49 13.72
C PRO A 94 0.88 -0.14 12.36
N GLY A 95 0.76 0.70 11.34
CA GLY A 95 0.54 0.24 9.98
C GLY A 95 -0.87 -0.17 9.65
N VAL A 96 -1.79 -0.10 10.59
CA VAL A 96 -3.21 -0.39 10.36
C VAL A 96 -3.97 0.91 10.27
N TYR A 97 -4.75 1.06 9.21
CA TYR A 97 -5.54 2.26 8.95
C TYR A 97 -7.00 1.86 8.91
N ARG A 98 -7.83 2.55 9.68
CA ARG A 98 -9.23 2.19 9.89
C ARG A 98 -10.14 3.25 9.36
N PHE A 99 -11.23 2.83 8.77
CA PHE A 99 -12.22 3.74 8.20
C PHE A 99 -13.61 3.33 8.65
N LYS A 100 -14.40 4.32 8.99
CA LYS A 100 -15.81 4.12 9.27
C LYS A 100 -16.62 4.47 8.02
N THR A 101 -17.56 3.63 7.68
CA THR A 101 -18.35 3.81 6.47
C THR A 101 -19.76 3.24 6.67
N ASN A 102 -20.59 3.38 5.65
CA ASN A 102 -21.96 2.86 5.69
C ASN A 102 -22.12 1.89 4.53
N LEU A 103 -22.04 0.59 4.81
CA LEU A 103 -22.22 -0.43 3.80
C LEU A 103 -23.67 -0.91 3.85
N MET A 104 -24.55 -0.16 3.19
CA MET A 104 -25.98 -0.38 3.34
C MET A 104 -26.53 -1.50 2.46
N MET A 105 -25.75 -1.99 1.52
CA MET A 105 -26.15 -3.10 0.66
C MET A 105 -25.15 -4.23 0.75
N GLU A 106 -25.64 -5.46 0.69
CA GLU A 106 -24.77 -6.62 0.57
C GLU A 106 -24.12 -6.62 -0.80
N GLY A 107 -22.92 -7.17 -0.89
CA GLY A 107 -22.22 -7.30 -2.14
C GLY A 107 -20.80 -6.83 -2.06
N GLY A 108 -20.18 -6.63 -3.22
CA GLY A 108 -18.80 -6.23 -3.32
C GLY A 108 -18.64 -4.72 -3.28
N TRP A 109 -17.81 -4.27 -2.37
CA TRP A 109 -17.47 -2.86 -2.25
C TRP A 109 -15.97 -2.71 -2.51
N GLN A 110 -15.62 -1.78 -3.40
CA GLN A 110 -14.22 -1.53 -3.72
C GLN A 110 -13.73 -0.32 -2.98
N LEU A 111 -12.71 -0.54 -2.15
CA LEU A 111 -12.03 0.53 -1.44
C LEU A 111 -10.81 0.94 -2.26
N SER A 112 -10.79 2.19 -2.70
CA SER A 112 -9.69 2.76 -3.46
C SER A 112 -8.95 3.72 -2.56
N LEU A 113 -7.66 3.53 -2.43
CA LEU A 113 -6.81 4.33 -1.55
C LEU A 113 -5.61 4.87 -2.29
N GLY A 114 -5.21 6.07 -1.93
CA GLY A 114 -3.94 6.64 -2.36
C GLY A 114 -3.23 7.17 -1.13
N ALA A 115 -1.96 6.85 -1.00
CA ALA A 115 -1.20 7.23 0.18
C ALA A 115 0.22 7.66 -0.18
N LYS A 116 0.78 8.49 0.70
CA LYS A 116 2.20 8.88 0.62
C LYS A 116 2.91 8.27 1.81
N VAL A 117 4.03 7.64 1.54
CA VAL A 117 4.89 7.11 2.58
C VAL A 117 6.01 8.10 2.79
N GLN A 118 6.32 8.40 4.04
CA GLN A 118 7.35 9.38 4.34
C GLN A 118 8.69 8.94 3.79
N GLY A 119 9.37 9.87 3.15
CA GLY A 119 10.69 9.61 2.59
C GLY A 119 10.67 9.00 1.20
N GLU A 120 9.50 8.67 0.67
CA GLU A 120 9.40 8.08 -0.64
C GLU A 120 8.84 9.06 -1.65
N THR A 121 9.26 8.92 -2.89
CA THR A 121 8.66 9.64 -4.00
C THR A 121 7.55 8.78 -4.57
N GLY A 122 6.55 9.37 -5.14
CA GLY A 122 5.45 8.64 -5.69
C GLY A 122 4.40 8.29 -4.65
N THR A 123 3.34 7.65 -5.07
CA THR A 123 2.19 7.35 -4.24
C THR A 123 1.89 5.86 -4.28
N VAL A 124 1.36 5.35 -3.18
CA VAL A 124 0.90 3.97 -3.11
C VAL A 124 -0.59 3.98 -3.40
N GLU A 125 -1.01 3.27 -4.44
CA GLU A 125 -2.41 3.21 -4.81
C GLU A 125 -2.89 1.77 -4.76
N SER A 126 -4.09 1.56 -4.28
CA SER A 126 -4.66 0.22 -4.17
C SER A 126 -6.15 0.25 -4.35
N LYS A 127 -6.67 -0.87 -4.87
CA LYS A 127 -8.10 -1.14 -4.94
C LYS A 127 -8.33 -2.49 -4.30
N LEU A 128 -9.13 -2.51 -3.25
CA LEU A 128 -9.35 -3.70 -2.45
C LEU A 128 -10.85 -3.97 -2.40
N VAL A 129 -11.24 -5.22 -2.54
CA VAL A 129 -12.67 -5.56 -2.56
C VAL A 129 -13.06 -6.19 -1.23
N ILE A 130 -14.05 -5.58 -0.59
CA ILE A 130 -14.63 -6.04 0.66
C ILE A 130 -16.01 -6.57 0.36
N LYS A 131 -16.36 -7.68 0.93
CA LYS A 131 -17.70 -8.23 0.79
C LYS A 131 -18.54 -7.82 1.98
N ALA A 132 -19.64 -7.11 1.72
CA ALA A 132 -20.61 -6.80 2.75
C ALA A 132 -21.59 -7.96 2.87
N ILE A 133 -21.68 -8.52 4.07
CA ILE A 133 -22.53 -9.69 4.33
C ILE A 133 -23.66 -9.31 5.28
N PRO A 134 -24.74 -10.12 5.32
CA PRO A 134 -25.89 -9.82 6.17
C PRO A 134 -25.55 -9.71 7.63
#